data_9e0627e8f70f0ce82f05b96b3b61bed8
#
_entry.id   9e0627e8f70f0ce82f05b96b3b61bed8
#
_cell.length_a   1.000
_cell.length_b   1.000
_cell.length_c   1.000
_cell.angle_alpha   90.00
_cell.angle_beta   90.00
_cell.angle_gamma   90.00
#
_symmetry.space_group_name_H-M   'P 1'
#
loop_
_entity.id
_entity.type
_entity.pdbx_description
1 polymer ?
#
loop_
_entity_poly.entity_id
_entity_poly.type
_entity_poly.pdbx_seq_one_letter_code
_entity_poly.pdbx_strand_id
1 'polypeptide(L)'
;FITDLTYESYLEFYHTYYHPSNSYIYLYGDLDMEKALNWMDHEYLSHYEKKEIDSAVTLQKPFDKMKEISLYYAASEDDDEGTYFTWSKVVSNALDLEKYLAFQVLEYVLLDAPGAPLKQALLDAGIGVDIYGGFEDGILQPSFEVTTKGARQEQKEVFVETIEETLRKLAEEGLQKRSLLAGLNSLQFRLKE
;
A
#
# COMPACT_ATOMS: atom_id res chain seq x y z
N PHE A 1 -3.82 -3.41 -17.62
CA PHE A 1 -2.37 -3.17 -17.84
C PHE A 1 -1.63 -4.42 -18.28
N ILE A 2 -1.90 -5.62 -17.68
CA ILE A 2 -1.24 -6.87 -18.12
C ILE A 2 -1.60 -7.20 -19.57
N THR A 3 -2.85 -6.97 -19.94
CA THR A 3 -3.35 -7.17 -21.31
C THR A 3 -2.80 -6.20 -22.36
N ASP A 4 -2.19 -5.10 -21.91
CA ASP A 4 -1.61 -4.06 -22.78
C ASP A 4 -0.13 -4.31 -23.06
N LEU A 5 0.48 -5.31 -22.38
CA LEU A 5 1.88 -5.68 -22.61
C LEU A 5 2.04 -6.38 -23.96
N THR A 6 2.97 -5.87 -24.75
CA THR A 6 3.44 -6.58 -25.94
C THR A 6 4.68 -7.41 -25.63
N TYR A 7 4.97 -8.41 -26.47
CA TYR A 7 6.18 -9.22 -26.31
C TYR A 7 7.46 -8.38 -26.40
N GLU A 8 7.46 -7.39 -27.29
CA GLU A 8 8.58 -6.48 -27.48
C GLU A 8 8.83 -5.63 -26.22
N SER A 9 7.78 -5.03 -25.65
CA SER A 9 7.90 -4.21 -24.44
C SER A 9 8.33 -5.03 -23.22
N TYR A 10 7.90 -6.30 -23.15
CA TYR A 10 8.34 -7.24 -22.13
C TYR A 10 9.83 -7.54 -22.25
N LEU A 11 10.32 -7.85 -23.46
CA LEU A 11 11.72 -8.13 -23.70
C LEU A 11 12.60 -6.91 -23.47
N GLU A 12 12.16 -5.72 -23.90
CA GLU A 12 12.88 -4.46 -23.65
C GLU A 12 13.07 -4.21 -22.15
N PHE A 13 12.00 -4.37 -21.35
CA PHE A 13 12.07 -4.25 -19.92
C PHE A 13 13.04 -5.28 -19.33
N TYR A 14 12.94 -6.54 -19.73
CA TYR A 14 13.81 -7.60 -19.27
C TYR A 14 15.29 -7.30 -19.57
N HIS A 15 15.64 -6.99 -20.79
CA HIS A 15 17.03 -6.70 -21.17
C HIS A 15 17.59 -5.42 -20.57
N THR A 16 16.73 -4.47 -20.22
CA THR A 16 17.13 -3.22 -19.58
C THR A 16 17.47 -3.43 -18.12
N TYR A 17 16.65 -4.13 -17.36
CA TYR A 17 16.71 -4.15 -15.91
C TYR A 17 17.22 -5.45 -15.29
N TYR A 18 17.06 -6.59 -15.97
CA TYR A 18 17.50 -7.90 -15.47
C TYR A 18 18.97 -8.15 -15.84
N HIS A 19 19.85 -7.62 -15.02
CA HIS A 19 21.29 -7.71 -15.20
C HIS A 19 21.96 -7.83 -13.84
N PRO A 20 23.08 -8.58 -13.69
CA PRO A 20 23.79 -8.70 -12.41
C PRO A 20 24.19 -7.35 -11.79
N SER A 21 24.52 -6.34 -12.62
CA SER A 21 24.82 -4.98 -12.14
C SER A 21 23.64 -4.24 -11.52
N ASN A 22 22.41 -4.74 -11.69
CA ASN A 22 21.19 -4.20 -11.11
C ASN A 22 20.56 -5.18 -10.10
N SER A 23 21.39 -5.97 -9.43
CA SER A 23 20.94 -6.96 -8.47
C SER A 23 21.72 -6.90 -7.16
N TYR A 24 21.06 -7.32 -6.09
CA TYR A 24 21.72 -7.61 -4.82
C TYR A 24 21.62 -9.11 -4.57
N ILE A 25 22.75 -9.73 -4.26
CA ILE A 25 22.80 -11.15 -3.94
C ILE A 25 22.97 -11.28 -2.44
N TYR A 26 22.04 -12.00 -1.81
CA TYR A 26 22.06 -12.27 -0.38
C TYR A 26 22.20 -13.76 -0.13
N LEU A 27 23.27 -14.15 0.60
CA LEU A 27 23.54 -15.52 1.00
C LEU A 27 23.39 -15.64 2.51
N TYR A 28 22.59 -16.58 2.96
CA TYR A 28 22.33 -16.82 4.38
C TYR A 28 22.22 -18.33 4.66
N GLY A 29 22.77 -18.77 5.81
CA GLY A 29 22.70 -20.13 6.27
C GLY A 29 24.08 -20.75 6.52
N ASP A 30 24.08 -22.03 6.84
CA ASP A 30 25.30 -22.83 7.03
C ASP A 30 25.82 -23.30 5.67
N LEU A 31 26.56 -22.43 4.98
CA LEU A 31 27.15 -22.72 3.68
C LEU A 31 28.61 -22.28 3.64
N ASP A 32 29.40 -23.00 2.82
CA ASP A 32 30.75 -22.60 2.48
C ASP A 32 30.71 -21.37 1.56
N MET A 33 30.91 -20.18 2.16
CA MET A 33 30.79 -18.89 1.48
C MET A 33 31.79 -18.77 0.34
N GLU A 34 33.03 -19.21 0.51
CA GLU A 34 34.07 -19.13 -0.51
C GLU A 34 33.69 -19.98 -1.73
N LYS A 35 33.23 -21.19 -1.50
CA LYS A 35 32.76 -22.09 -2.56
C LYS A 35 31.55 -21.50 -3.29
N ALA A 36 30.59 -20.89 -2.57
CA ALA A 36 29.41 -20.30 -3.15
C ALA A 36 29.78 -19.06 -4.02
N LEU A 37 30.64 -18.19 -3.54
CA LEU A 37 31.12 -17.02 -4.28
C LEU A 37 31.90 -17.42 -5.54
N ASN A 38 32.84 -18.39 -5.43
CA ASN A 38 33.59 -18.87 -6.57
C ASN A 38 32.67 -19.51 -7.63
N TRP A 39 31.68 -20.28 -7.20
CA TRP A 39 30.71 -20.85 -8.11
C TRP A 39 29.88 -19.77 -8.84
N MET A 40 29.37 -18.77 -8.10
CA MET A 40 28.60 -17.67 -8.69
C MET A 40 29.43 -16.86 -9.69
N ASP A 41 30.69 -16.59 -9.36
CA ASP A 41 31.57 -15.86 -10.27
C ASP A 41 31.83 -16.66 -11.53
N HIS A 42 32.28 -17.91 -11.38
CA HIS A 42 32.66 -18.77 -12.50
C HIS A 42 31.48 -19.13 -13.41
N GLU A 43 30.34 -19.52 -12.83
CA GLU A 43 29.19 -20.04 -13.60
C GLU A 43 28.26 -18.94 -14.09
N TYR A 44 28.32 -17.74 -13.50
CA TYR A 44 27.37 -16.68 -13.83
C TYR A 44 27.98 -15.29 -14.02
N LEU A 45 28.59 -14.70 -12.99
CA LEU A 45 28.94 -13.28 -13.01
C LEU A 45 30.05 -12.96 -14.02
N SER A 46 31.02 -13.85 -14.21
CA SER A 46 32.11 -13.69 -15.17
C SER A 46 31.65 -13.60 -16.64
N HIS A 47 30.42 -14.00 -16.93
CA HIS A 47 29.85 -13.90 -18.28
C HIS A 47 29.25 -12.52 -18.59
N TYR A 48 29.23 -11.62 -17.63
CA TYR A 48 28.66 -10.28 -17.78
C TYR A 48 29.70 -9.20 -17.56
N GLU A 49 29.65 -8.18 -18.38
CA GLU A 49 30.40 -6.96 -18.15
C GLU A 49 29.59 -6.02 -17.23
N LYS A 50 30.29 -5.20 -16.44
CA LYS A 50 29.64 -4.19 -15.60
C LYS A 50 28.88 -3.19 -16.47
N LYS A 51 27.61 -2.98 -16.18
CA LYS A 51 26.71 -2.04 -16.87
C LYS A 51 26.13 -1.05 -15.87
N GLU A 52 26.06 0.23 -16.25
CA GLU A 52 25.29 1.22 -15.49
C GLU A 52 23.82 1.16 -15.92
N ILE A 53 22.94 0.98 -14.95
CA ILE A 53 21.51 0.85 -15.19
C ILE A 53 20.80 1.85 -14.29
N ASP A 54 20.09 2.80 -14.89
CA ASP A 54 19.21 3.70 -14.15
C ASP A 54 17.90 2.98 -13.84
N SER A 55 17.83 2.42 -12.64
CA SER A 55 16.64 1.76 -12.09
C SER A 55 16.01 2.56 -10.95
N ALA A 56 16.37 3.83 -10.81
CA ALA A 56 15.86 4.68 -9.75
C ALA A 56 14.34 4.90 -9.91
N VAL A 57 13.57 4.62 -8.84
CA VAL A 57 12.15 4.93 -8.78
C VAL A 57 11.98 6.41 -8.43
N THR A 58 11.39 7.17 -9.35
CA THR A 58 11.10 8.59 -9.13
C THR A 58 9.79 8.76 -8.37
N LEU A 59 9.75 9.79 -7.53
CA LEU A 59 8.51 10.14 -6.82
C LEU A 59 7.47 10.71 -7.78
N GLN A 60 6.24 10.23 -7.67
CA GLN A 60 5.08 10.83 -8.32
C GLN A 60 4.82 12.22 -7.72
N LYS A 61 4.74 13.24 -8.57
CA LYS A 61 4.36 14.58 -8.12
C LYS A 61 2.92 14.58 -7.59
N PRO A 62 2.64 15.37 -6.53
CA PRO A 62 1.28 15.51 -6.05
C PRO A 62 0.32 15.94 -7.17
N PHE A 63 -0.89 15.43 -7.13
CA PHE A 63 -1.94 15.91 -8.02
C PHE A 63 -2.48 17.24 -7.53
N ASP A 64 -2.85 18.14 -8.45
CA ASP A 64 -3.41 19.45 -8.12
C ASP A 64 -4.77 19.35 -7.40
N LYS A 65 -5.49 18.28 -7.66
CA LYS A 65 -6.77 17.95 -7.04
C LYS A 65 -6.95 16.45 -6.96
N MET A 66 -7.87 16.01 -6.09
CA MET A 66 -8.29 14.61 -6.04
C MET A 66 -8.69 14.10 -7.43
N LYS A 67 -8.15 12.96 -7.82
CA LYS A 67 -8.54 12.26 -9.05
C LYS A 67 -9.64 11.27 -8.75
N GLU A 68 -10.63 11.26 -9.60
CA GLU A 68 -11.71 10.28 -9.58
C GLU A 68 -11.55 9.31 -10.74
N ILE A 69 -11.68 8.03 -10.43
CA ILE A 69 -11.62 6.95 -11.42
C ILE A 69 -12.84 6.07 -11.18
N SER A 70 -13.63 5.85 -12.22
CA SER A 70 -14.76 4.93 -12.18
C SER A 70 -14.47 3.71 -13.06
N LEU A 71 -14.62 2.53 -12.49
CA LEU A 71 -14.43 1.26 -13.17
C LEU A 71 -15.71 0.44 -13.04
N TYR A 72 -16.00 -0.37 -14.04
CA TYR A 72 -17.14 -1.27 -14.06
C TYR A 72 -16.66 -2.71 -13.94
N TYR A 73 -17.40 -3.50 -13.19
CA TYR A 73 -17.17 -4.92 -13.06
C TYR A 73 -18.50 -5.68 -13.29
N ALA A 74 -18.42 -6.96 -13.59
CA ALA A 74 -19.61 -7.80 -13.74
C ALA A 74 -20.16 -8.11 -12.36
N ALA A 75 -21.37 -7.60 -12.07
CA ALA A 75 -22.13 -7.90 -10.85
C ALA A 75 -23.24 -8.90 -11.17
N SER A 76 -23.81 -9.55 -10.14
CA SER A 76 -25.02 -10.35 -10.29
C SER A 76 -26.26 -9.46 -10.47
N GLU A 77 -27.28 -9.95 -11.15
CA GLU A 77 -28.53 -9.19 -11.46
C GLU A 77 -29.28 -8.73 -10.17
N ASP A 78 -29.02 -9.37 -9.04
CA ASP A 78 -29.70 -9.09 -7.76
C ASP A 78 -28.87 -8.17 -6.83
N ASP A 79 -27.77 -7.56 -7.31
CA ASP A 79 -26.84 -6.79 -6.49
C ASP A 79 -27.04 -5.27 -6.66
N ASP A 80 -28.17 -4.76 -6.16
CA ASP A 80 -28.48 -3.32 -6.16
C ASP A 80 -27.50 -2.48 -5.29
N GLU A 81 -26.75 -3.13 -4.39
CA GLU A 81 -25.74 -2.53 -3.50
C GLU A 81 -24.31 -2.96 -3.84
N GLY A 82 -24.05 -3.23 -5.11
CA GLY A 82 -22.77 -3.75 -5.60
C GLY A 82 -21.64 -2.72 -5.74
N THR A 83 -21.85 -1.46 -5.33
CA THR A 83 -20.84 -0.41 -5.51
C THR A 83 -19.76 -0.49 -4.44
N TYR A 84 -18.51 -0.36 -4.90
CA TYR A 84 -17.33 -0.15 -4.04
C TYR A 84 -16.87 1.28 -4.16
N PHE A 85 -16.58 1.92 -3.02
CA PHE A 85 -15.84 3.17 -3.00
C PHE A 85 -14.49 2.94 -2.33
N THR A 86 -13.44 3.45 -2.93
CA THR A 86 -12.12 3.50 -2.33
C THR A 86 -11.63 4.95 -2.30
N TRP A 87 -11.32 5.44 -1.12
CA TRP A 87 -10.59 6.69 -0.91
C TRP A 87 -9.15 6.33 -0.58
N SER A 88 -8.21 6.92 -1.32
CA SER A 88 -6.78 6.65 -1.15
C SER A 88 -6.00 7.96 -1.14
N LYS A 89 -5.01 8.05 -0.27
CA LYS A 89 -4.13 9.21 -0.15
C LYS A 89 -2.70 8.78 0.09
N VAL A 90 -1.79 9.27 -0.73
CA VAL A 90 -0.36 9.17 -0.45
C VAL A 90 -0.04 10.00 0.78
N VAL A 91 0.54 9.38 1.79
CA VAL A 91 0.69 10.00 3.11
C VAL A 91 2.14 10.28 3.51
N SER A 92 3.09 9.59 2.89
CA SER A 92 4.50 9.71 3.26
C SER A 92 5.42 9.30 2.10
N ASN A 93 6.72 9.26 2.42
CA ASN A 93 7.75 8.53 1.72
C ASN A 93 8.20 7.38 2.64
N ALA A 94 8.38 6.18 2.11
CA ALA A 94 8.79 5.00 2.87
C ALA A 94 10.14 5.17 3.61
N LEU A 95 10.95 6.16 3.20
CA LEU A 95 12.21 6.50 3.88
C LEU A 95 12.01 7.40 5.11
N ASP A 96 10.81 7.94 5.34
CA ASP A 96 10.44 8.64 6.57
C ASP A 96 9.93 7.63 7.59
N LEU A 97 10.87 7.03 8.34
CA LEU A 97 10.59 5.94 9.27
C LEU A 97 9.58 6.32 10.37
N GLU A 98 9.61 7.57 10.83
CA GLU A 98 8.68 8.04 11.86
C GLU A 98 7.25 7.99 11.35
N LYS A 99 6.98 8.57 10.19
CA LYS A 99 5.65 8.54 9.58
C LYS A 99 5.24 7.13 9.17
N TYR A 100 6.18 6.35 8.63
CA TYR A 100 5.94 4.97 8.27
C TYR A 100 5.41 4.15 9.46
N LEU A 101 6.09 4.21 10.60
CA LEU A 101 5.65 3.52 11.83
C LEU A 101 4.36 4.13 12.41
N ALA A 102 4.21 5.46 12.34
CA ALA A 102 3.00 6.13 12.80
C ALA A 102 1.76 5.67 12.02
N PHE A 103 1.84 5.55 10.70
CA PHE A 103 0.73 5.09 9.88
C PHE A 103 0.38 3.62 10.10
N GLN A 104 1.33 2.76 10.44
CA GLN A 104 1.02 1.38 10.85
C GLN A 104 0.22 1.32 12.15
N VAL A 105 0.47 2.25 13.09
CA VAL A 105 -0.35 2.37 14.31
C VAL A 105 -1.71 3.00 13.99
N LEU A 106 -1.75 4.01 13.12
CA LEU A 106 -2.98 4.70 12.72
C LEU A 106 -3.94 3.78 11.97
N GLU A 107 -3.46 2.88 11.13
CA GLU A 107 -4.27 1.85 10.49
C GLU A 107 -5.10 1.08 11.53
N TYR A 108 -4.44 0.52 12.51
CA TYR A 108 -5.13 -0.18 13.59
C TYR A 108 -6.15 0.70 14.31
N VAL A 109 -5.76 1.91 14.70
CA VAL A 109 -6.62 2.81 15.49
C VAL A 109 -7.84 3.27 14.71
N LEU A 110 -7.68 3.54 13.41
CA LEU A 110 -8.71 4.14 12.57
C LEU A 110 -9.67 3.12 11.95
N LEU A 111 -9.20 1.88 11.70
CA LEU A 111 -9.94 0.88 10.94
C LEU A 111 -10.14 -0.45 11.68
N ASP A 112 -9.15 -0.94 12.47
CA ASP A 112 -9.17 -2.32 12.97
C ASP A 112 -9.58 -2.44 14.44
N ALA A 113 -9.29 -1.41 15.24
CA ALA A 113 -9.62 -1.45 16.66
C ALA A 113 -11.14 -1.58 16.89
N PRO A 114 -11.59 -2.26 17.95
CA PRO A 114 -12.99 -2.27 18.30
C PRO A 114 -13.54 -0.85 18.47
N GLY A 115 -14.56 -0.50 17.67
CA GLY A 115 -15.10 0.85 17.59
C GLY A 115 -14.17 1.85 16.89
N ALA A 116 -13.37 1.40 15.96
CA ALA A 116 -12.48 2.23 15.14
C ALA A 116 -13.25 3.38 14.49
N PRO A 117 -12.82 4.63 14.66
CA PRO A 117 -13.63 5.80 14.38
C PRO A 117 -14.02 5.97 12.90
N LEU A 118 -13.15 5.68 11.96
CA LEU A 118 -13.49 5.75 10.53
C LEU A 118 -14.50 4.68 10.14
N LYS A 119 -14.25 3.46 10.58
CA LYS A 119 -15.17 2.33 10.32
C LYS A 119 -16.55 2.61 10.92
N GLN A 120 -16.59 3.08 12.17
CA GLN A 120 -17.83 3.39 12.86
C GLN A 120 -18.60 4.54 12.19
N ALA A 121 -17.92 5.62 11.82
CA ALA A 121 -18.54 6.77 11.16
C ALA A 121 -19.21 6.39 9.84
N LEU A 122 -18.56 5.57 9.02
CA LEU A 122 -19.13 5.08 7.76
C LEU A 122 -20.31 4.14 7.97
N LEU A 123 -20.24 3.24 8.98
CA LEU A 123 -21.36 2.37 9.35
C LEU A 123 -22.56 3.18 9.87
N ASP A 124 -22.33 4.17 10.72
CA ASP A 124 -23.38 5.02 11.28
C ASP A 124 -24.04 5.89 10.19
N ALA A 125 -23.30 6.27 9.17
CA ALA A 125 -23.83 6.95 7.98
C ALA A 125 -24.56 6.00 7.01
N GLY A 126 -24.57 4.70 7.28
CA GLY A 126 -25.22 3.70 6.42
C GLY A 126 -24.57 3.54 5.05
N ILE A 127 -23.24 3.74 4.99
CA ILE A 127 -22.46 3.67 3.75
C ILE A 127 -21.82 2.29 3.64
N GLY A 128 -22.40 1.45 2.79
CA GLY A 128 -21.94 0.08 2.59
C GLY A 128 -22.21 -0.85 3.77
N VAL A 129 -21.88 -2.11 3.58
CA VAL A 129 -22.09 -3.19 4.57
C VAL A 129 -20.78 -3.72 5.14
N ASP A 130 -19.68 -3.50 4.45
CA ASP A 130 -18.35 -3.87 4.90
C ASP A 130 -17.36 -2.73 4.62
N ILE A 131 -16.55 -2.41 5.63
CA ILE A 131 -15.58 -1.30 5.58
C ILE A 131 -14.24 -1.85 6.02
N TYR A 132 -13.27 -1.66 5.14
CA TYR A 132 -11.89 -2.07 5.34
C TYR A 132 -10.94 -1.08 4.67
N GLY A 133 -9.69 -1.27 4.85
CA GLY A 133 -8.65 -0.43 4.28
C GLY A 133 -7.33 -0.77 4.92
N GLY A 134 -6.35 0.10 4.76
CA GLY A 134 -5.06 -0.11 5.35
C GLY A 134 -4.01 0.90 4.93
N PHE A 135 -2.82 0.65 5.39
CA PHE A 135 -1.63 1.37 5.02
C PHE A 135 -0.83 0.51 4.04
N GLU A 136 -0.90 0.86 2.75
CA GLU A 136 -0.11 0.20 1.69
C GLU A 136 1.32 0.68 1.79
N ASP A 137 2.15 -0.08 2.48
CA ASP A 137 3.50 0.28 2.88
C ASP A 137 4.62 -0.38 2.05
N GLY A 138 4.27 -1.28 1.14
CA GLY A 138 5.21 -2.00 0.26
C GLY A 138 5.80 -1.18 -0.89
N ILE A 139 5.53 0.11 -0.97
CA ILE A 139 5.96 1.01 -2.05
C ILE A 139 6.65 2.25 -1.54
N LEU A 140 7.42 2.94 -2.43
CA LEU A 140 8.20 4.12 -2.06
C LEU A 140 7.34 5.29 -1.56
N GLN A 141 6.12 5.43 -2.06
CA GLN A 141 5.14 6.43 -1.62
C GLN A 141 3.92 5.74 -1.02
N PRO A 142 3.98 5.34 0.26
CA PRO A 142 2.91 4.65 0.93
C PRO A 142 1.59 5.42 0.85
N SER A 143 0.49 4.69 0.71
CA SER A 143 -0.86 5.24 0.73
C SER A 143 -1.67 4.70 1.91
N PHE A 144 -2.57 5.53 2.41
CA PHE A 144 -3.61 5.12 3.33
C PHE A 144 -4.93 5.03 2.58
N GLU A 145 -5.63 3.91 2.74
CA GLU A 145 -6.82 3.60 1.96
C GLU A 145 -7.98 3.24 2.86
N VAL A 146 -9.17 3.66 2.44
CA VAL A 146 -10.45 3.29 3.06
C VAL A 146 -11.38 2.84 1.97
N THR A 147 -11.88 1.62 2.08
CA THR A 147 -12.79 1.03 1.11
C THR A 147 -14.09 0.63 1.79
N THR A 148 -15.21 0.92 1.16
CA THR A 148 -16.51 0.36 1.49
C THR A 148 -17.01 -0.53 0.38
N LYS A 149 -17.64 -1.63 0.77
CA LYS A 149 -18.33 -2.57 -0.10
C LYS A 149 -19.83 -2.52 0.15
N GLY A 150 -20.63 -2.72 -0.89
CA GLY A 150 -22.09 -2.77 -0.76
C GLY A 150 -22.68 -1.38 -0.52
N ALA A 151 -22.11 -0.35 -1.12
CA ALA A 151 -22.65 0.99 -1.11
C ALA A 151 -23.58 1.22 -2.33
N ARG A 152 -24.39 2.29 -2.27
CA ARG A 152 -25.15 2.79 -3.41
C ARG A 152 -24.38 3.92 -4.11
N GLN A 153 -24.47 4.01 -5.41
CA GLN A 153 -23.70 4.97 -6.20
C GLN A 153 -23.89 6.43 -5.76
N GLU A 154 -25.08 6.77 -5.28
CA GLU A 154 -25.42 8.12 -4.82
C GLU A 154 -24.72 8.51 -3.51
N GLN A 155 -24.15 7.55 -2.79
CA GLN A 155 -23.47 7.78 -1.51
C GLN A 155 -22.02 8.22 -1.65
N LYS A 156 -21.51 8.36 -2.87
CA LYS A 156 -20.10 8.70 -3.14
C LYS A 156 -19.64 9.99 -2.43
N GLU A 157 -20.41 11.07 -2.54
CA GLU A 157 -20.06 12.36 -1.93
C GLU A 157 -20.06 12.24 -0.40
N VAL A 158 -21.11 11.62 0.16
CA VAL A 158 -21.22 11.42 1.61
C VAL A 158 -20.09 10.52 2.13
N PHE A 159 -19.67 9.53 1.36
CA PHE A 159 -18.51 8.68 1.70
C PHE A 159 -17.23 9.53 1.88
N VAL A 160 -16.91 10.37 0.91
CA VAL A 160 -15.71 11.22 0.98
C VAL A 160 -15.82 12.22 2.13
N GLU A 161 -16.95 12.91 2.27
CA GLU A 161 -17.20 13.89 3.33
C GLU A 161 -17.09 13.25 4.73
N THR A 162 -17.68 12.06 4.92
CA THR A 162 -17.62 11.35 6.20
C THR A 162 -16.18 11.02 6.61
N ILE A 163 -15.34 10.59 5.65
CA ILE A 163 -13.92 10.32 5.91
C ILE A 163 -13.20 11.62 6.29
N GLU A 164 -13.34 12.67 5.48
CA GLU A 164 -12.61 13.92 5.69
C GLU A 164 -13.02 14.63 6.98
N GLU A 165 -14.32 14.64 7.30
CA GLU A 165 -14.82 15.21 8.56
C GLU A 165 -14.34 14.42 9.78
N THR A 166 -14.40 13.09 9.69
CA THR A 166 -13.93 12.23 10.78
C THR A 166 -12.44 12.43 11.04
N LEU A 167 -11.63 12.45 9.98
CA LEU A 167 -10.18 12.69 10.12
C LEU A 167 -9.88 14.08 10.67
N ARG A 168 -10.61 15.11 10.25
CA ARG A 168 -10.46 16.49 10.77
C ARG A 168 -10.80 16.56 12.24
N LYS A 169 -11.92 15.98 12.65
CA LYS A 169 -12.34 15.92 14.04
C LYS A 169 -11.31 15.19 14.92
N LEU A 170 -10.79 14.07 14.47
CA LEU A 170 -9.76 13.32 15.20
C LEU A 170 -8.42 14.08 15.29
N ALA A 171 -8.09 14.88 14.28
CA ALA A 171 -6.90 15.75 14.33
C ALA A 171 -7.04 16.88 15.35
N GLU A 172 -8.25 17.39 15.57
CA GLU A 172 -8.55 18.46 16.51
C GLU A 172 -8.72 17.92 17.97
N GLU A 173 -9.49 16.85 18.14
CA GLU A 173 -9.85 16.30 19.45
C GLU A 173 -8.82 15.27 19.97
N GLY A 174 -8.00 14.72 19.09
CA GLY A 174 -7.04 13.65 19.39
C GLY A 174 -7.66 12.25 19.33
N LEU A 175 -6.78 11.26 19.38
CA LEU A 175 -7.14 9.84 19.35
C LEU A 175 -7.29 9.28 20.75
N GLN A 176 -8.10 8.23 20.89
CA GLN A 176 -8.26 7.53 22.18
C GLN A 176 -6.92 6.89 22.60
N LYS A 177 -6.42 7.29 23.78
CA LYS A 177 -5.15 6.80 24.33
C LYS A 177 -5.07 5.26 24.41
N ARG A 178 -6.20 4.62 24.77
CA ARG A 178 -6.27 3.16 24.89
C ARG A 178 -6.04 2.47 23.53
N SER A 179 -6.65 2.96 22.47
CA SER A 179 -6.50 2.41 21.11
C SER A 179 -5.09 2.66 20.59
N LEU A 180 -4.51 3.83 20.85
CA LEU A 180 -3.11 4.12 20.50
C LEU A 180 -2.13 3.17 21.19
N LEU A 181 -2.29 2.94 22.48
CA LEU A 181 -1.44 2.01 23.24
C LEU A 181 -1.60 0.56 22.73
N ALA A 182 -2.82 0.15 22.38
CA ALA A 182 -3.05 -1.17 21.81
C ALA A 182 -2.36 -1.33 20.46
N GLY A 183 -2.48 -0.33 19.56
CA GLY A 183 -1.79 -0.32 18.26
C GLY A 183 -0.27 -0.34 18.39
N LEU A 184 0.29 0.48 19.29
CA LEU A 184 1.72 0.48 19.58
C LEU A 184 2.22 -0.86 20.11
N ASN A 185 1.49 -1.48 21.03
CA ASN A 185 1.85 -2.79 21.57
C ASN A 185 1.80 -3.89 20.48
N SER A 186 0.78 -3.86 19.63
CA SER A 186 0.65 -4.78 18.51
C SER A 186 1.82 -4.62 17.51
N LEU A 187 2.17 -3.39 17.17
CA LEU A 187 3.31 -3.10 16.29
C LEU A 187 4.62 -3.56 16.94
N GLN A 188 4.83 -3.23 18.22
CA GLN A 188 6.03 -3.63 18.94
C GLN A 188 6.18 -5.16 19.04
N PHE A 189 5.08 -5.88 19.16
CA PHE A 189 5.08 -7.34 19.18
C PHE A 189 5.52 -7.88 17.81
N ARG A 190 4.91 -7.40 16.71
CA ARG A 190 5.28 -7.79 15.34
C ARG A 190 6.76 -7.55 15.01
N LEU A 191 7.34 -6.45 15.51
CA LEU A 191 8.74 -6.10 15.25
C LEU A 191 9.74 -6.91 16.09
N LYS A 192 9.29 -7.65 17.10
CA LYS A 192 10.15 -8.49 17.96
C LYS A 192 10.17 -9.95 17.57
N GLU A 193 9.22 -10.41 16.81
CA GLU A 193 9.16 -11.76 16.23
C GLU A 193 9.90 -11.83 14.90
#